data_dadf79f9d2d705e758c3427c615c4f19
#
_entry.id   dadf79f9d2d705e758c3427c615c4f19
#
_cell.length_a   1.000
_cell.length_b   1.000
_cell.length_c   1.000
_cell.angle_alpha   90.00
_cell.angle_beta   90.00
_cell.angle_gamma   90.00
#
_symmetry.space_group_name_H-M   'P 1'
#
loop_
_entity.id
_entity.type
_entity.pdbx_description
1 polymer ?
#
loop_
_entity_poly.entity_id
_entity_poly.type
_entity_poly.pdbx_seq_one_letter_code
_entity_poly.pdbx_strand_id
1 'polypeptide(L)'
;MRRGRGKAQRLAPLPSTDLDQLLRRVRGLAENRPAVYRMFDATGRVLYVGKAKRLRTRLLTYFRASFPNDKAARILYAASEIQWDYVPSEFAAYLGELRQIRKFRPYFNHKANHTRRSVLIKIAGGPAPRVYGGGTVTRDDIRCYGPFRSMARMLEAVRTLNDLLGLRDCAATMPVVFAGQGDLFEAPRQAGCMRYEFGFCSGPCAGLVAERDYRRRVETAMAFLEGRTIQPIDRVVAAMQEAAGKTEFEIAARWREKFEQLEWLLAATSRARTAVDLLTFVYRDPGDFGDDRVYILRRGVVQSSFPYPATPIEHEAFRAVVAEEERKPDAPVGPLPLDSIDEVLLMMAWFRAHPDALRRTTPLQQWM
;
A
#
# COMPACT_ATOMS: atom_id res chain seq x y z
N MET A 1 -13.08 -12.14 -30.05
CA MET A 1 -13.59 -10.73 -30.08
C MET A 1 -12.62 -9.85 -29.26
N ARG A 2 -11.84 -9.03 -29.95
CA ARG A 2 -10.91 -8.06 -29.33
C ARG A 2 -11.72 -6.88 -28.80
N ARG A 3 -11.85 -6.73 -27.48
CA ARG A 3 -12.45 -5.52 -26.88
C ARG A 3 -11.49 -4.36 -27.10
N GLY A 4 -11.94 -3.36 -27.85
CA GLY A 4 -11.21 -2.16 -28.19
C GLY A 4 -10.75 -1.42 -26.93
N ARG A 5 -9.46 -1.08 -26.89
CA ARG A 5 -8.91 -0.07 -25.97
C ARG A 5 -9.62 1.24 -26.29
N GLY A 6 -10.45 1.72 -25.38
CA GLY A 6 -11.05 3.05 -25.49
C GLY A 6 -9.93 4.08 -25.74
N LYS A 7 -10.04 4.75 -26.89
CA LYS A 7 -9.16 5.86 -27.24
C LYS A 7 -9.27 6.91 -26.14
N ALA A 8 -8.15 7.20 -25.45
CA ALA A 8 -8.06 8.33 -24.54
C ALA A 8 -8.57 9.57 -25.31
N GLN A 9 -9.67 10.16 -24.86
CA GLN A 9 -10.17 11.41 -25.40
C GLN A 9 -9.04 12.43 -25.31
N ARG A 10 -8.58 12.92 -26.46
CA ARG A 10 -7.57 14.00 -26.52
C ARG A 10 -8.25 15.23 -25.94
N LEU A 11 -7.84 15.63 -24.74
CA LEU A 11 -8.26 16.92 -24.17
C LEU A 11 -7.78 18.03 -25.11
N ALA A 12 -8.71 18.81 -25.59
CA ALA A 12 -8.40 20.00 -26.42
C ALA A 12 -7.64 21.02 -25.55
N PRO A 13 -6.63 21.73 -26.13
CA PRO A 13 -5.98 22.81 -25.39
C PRO A 13 -6.97 23.96 -25.12
N LEU A 14 -6.84 24.59 -23.94
CA LEU A 14 -7.58 25.79 -23.60
C LEU A 14 -7.19 26.96 -24.51
N PRO A 15 -8.12 27.93 -24.73
CA PRO A 15 -7.78 29.21 -25.33
C PRO A 15 -6.66 29.94 -24.56
N SER A 16 -5.79 30.64 -25.25
CA SER A 16 -4.67 31.38 -24.63
C SER A 16 -5.11 32.41 -23.58
N THR A 17 -6.27 33.01 -23.76
CA THR A 17 -6.91 33.98 -22.84
C THR A 17 -7.18 33.39 -21.46
N ASP A 18 -7.56 32.12 -21.38
CA ASP A 18 -7.84 31.44 -20.11
C ASP A 18 -6.56 31.15 -19.33
N LEU A 19 -5.47 30.79 -20.03
CA LEU A 19 -4.16 30.57 -19.41
C LEU A 19 -3.58 31.85 -18.81
N ASP A 20 -3.73 32.98 -19.48
CA ASP A 20 -3.29 34.30 -18.98
C ASP A 20 -4.09 34.74 -17.74
N GLN A 21 -5.36 34.42 -17.68
CA GLN A 21 -6.20 34.69 -16.52
C GLN A 21 -5.75 33.82 -15.32
N LEU A 22 -5.52 32.53 -15.54
CA LEU A 22 -5.00 31.64 -14.50
C LEU A 22 -3.62 32.10 -14.00
N LEU A 23 -2.74 32.53 -14.91
CA LEU A 23 -1.42 33.03 -14.56
C LEU A 23 -1.50 34.30 -13.71
N ARG A 24 -2.36 35.29 -14.09
CA ARG A 24 -2.59 36.49 -13.30
C ARG A 24 -3.12 36.18 -11.91
N ARG A 25 -4.08 35.24 -11.80
CA ARG A 25 -4.61 34.78 -10.51
C ARG A 25 -3.52 34.17 -9.62
N VAL A 26 -2.68 33.28 -10.18
CA VAL A 26 -1.58 32.66 -9.42
C VAL A 26 -0.56 33.71 -8.99
N ARG A 27 -0.18 34.66 -9.86
CA ARG A 27 0.80 35.69 -9.53
C ARG A 27 0.30 36.66 -8.46
N GLY A 28 -0.99 37.01 -8.50
CA GLY A 28 -1.59 37.98 -7.60
C GLY A 28 -1.99 37.43 -6.24
N LEU A 29 -2.50 36.18 -6.20
CA LEU A 29 -3.15 35.64 -5.00
C LEU A 29 -2.37 34.50 -4.29
N ALA A 30 -1.50 33.77 -5.01
CA ALA A 30 -0.78 32.70 -4.37
C ALA A 30 0.44 33.20 -3.60
N GLU A 31 0.63 32.69 -2.39
CA GLU A 31 1.80 32.93 -1.54
C GLU A 31 2.75 31.73 -1.57
N ASN A 32 4.00 31.93 -1.12
CA ASN A 32 4.97 30.84 -0.98
C ASN A 32 4.87 30.16 0.39
N ARG A 33 3.70 29.59 0.68
CA ARG A 33 3.39 28.81 1.87
C ARG A 33 3.14 27.35 1.50
N PRO A 34 3.24 26.40 2.44
CA PRO A 34 2.79 25.03 2.24
C PRO A 34 1.31 24.99 1.88
N ALA A 35 0.96 24.19 0.88
CA ALA A 35 -0.43 24.11 0.41
C ALA A 35 -0.71 22.79 -0.32
N VAL A 36 -1.99 22.42 -0.33
CA VAL A 36 -2.58 21.44 -1.24
C VAL A 36 -3.42 22.19 -2.28
N TYR A 37 -3.23 21.88 -3.55
CA TYR A 37 -3.95 22.54 -4.64
C TYR A 37 -4.66 21.55 -5.55
N ARG A 38 -5.75 22.01 -6.14
CA ARG A 38 -6.59 21.26 -7.06
C ARG A 38 -6.72 22.03 -8.37
N MET A 39 -6.74 21.29 -9.47
CA MET A 39 -7.04 21.81 -10.80
C MET A 39 -8.32 21.17 -11.28
N PHE A 40 -9.25 22.00 -11.77
CA PHE A 40 -10.60 21.60 -12.18
C PHE A 40 -10.76 21.80 -13.68
N ASP A 41 -11.58 20.94 -14.33
CA ASP A 41 -12.02 21.20 -15.69
C ASP A 41 -13.22 22.17 -15.74
N ALA A 42 -13.68 22.49 -16.96
CA ALA A 42 -14.81 23.39 -17.17
C ALA A 42 -16.14 22.88 -16.59
N THR A 43 -16.23 21.59 -16.24
CA THR A 43 -17.42 20.99 -15.60
C THR A 43 -17.34 21.01 -14.08
N GLY A 44 -16.25 21.54 -13.49
CA GLY A 44 -16.01 21.55 -12.04
C GLY A 44 -15.46 20.22 -11.50
N ARG A 45 -15.04 19.30 -12.35
CA ARG A 45 -14.45 18.02 -11.94
C ARG A 45 -12.97 18.21 -11.62
N VAL A 46 -12.50 17.61 -10.51
CA VAL A 46 -11.07 17.63 -10.14
C VAL A 46 -10.26 16.78 -11.11
N LEU A 47 -9.37 17.41 -11.86
CA LEU A 47 -8.44 16.75 -12.79
C LEU A 47 -7.15 16.32 -12.13
N TYR A 48 -6.66 17.14 -11.19
CA TYR A 48 -5.38 16.94 -10.53
C TYR A 48 -5.40 17.50 -9.11
N VAL A 49 -4.75 16.80 -8.20
CA VAL A 49 -4.42 17.25 -6.86
C VAL A 49 -2.90 17.25 -6.73
N GLY A 50 -2.33 18.29 -6.13
CA GLY A 50 -0.90 18.36 -5.87
C GLY A 50 -0.61 19.08 -4.56
N LYS A 51 0.62 18.93 -4.08
CA LYS A 51 1.14 19.61 -2.91
C LYS A 51 2.31 20.52 -3.26
N ALA A 52 2.56 21.48 -2.42
CA ALA A 52 3.70 22.37 -2.53
C ALA A 52 4.19 22.79 -1.14
N LYS A 53 5.52 22.85 -0.95
CA LYS A 53 6.15 23.56 0.16
C LYS A 53 6.10 25.06 -0.05
N ARG A 54 6.21 25.50 -1.31
CA ARG A 54 6.18 26.90 -1.77
C ARG A 54 5.21 26.98 -2.95
N LEU A 55 3.94 27.30 -2.64
CA LEU A 55 2.84 27.17 -3.60
C LEU A 55 3.03 28.00 -4.87
N ARG A 56 3.26 29.33 -4.73
CA ARG A 56 3.41 30.23 -5.89
C ARG A 56 4.50 29.72 -6.85
N THR A 57 5.68 29.40 -6.31
CA THR A 57 6.79 28.86 -7.08
C THR A 57 6.39 27.59 -7.79
N ARG A 58 5.70 26.67 -7.10
CA ARG A 58 5.25 25.40 -7.65
C ARG A 58 4.24 25.59 -8.78
N LEU A 59 3.23 26.42 -8.61
CA LEU A 59 2.21 26.67 -9.62
C LEU A 59 2.81 27.32 -10.86
N LEU A 60 3.75 28.25 -10.71
CA LEU A 60 4.42 28.90 -11.85
C LEU A 60 5.25 27.91 -12.71
N THR A 61 5.66 26.78 -12.17
CA THR A 61 6.34 25.73 -12.98
C THR A 61 5.44 25.11 -14.04
N TYR A 62 4.12 25.07 -13.82
CA TYR A 62 3.16 24.56 -14.80
C TYR A 62 3.08 25.43 -16.05
N PHE A 63 3.15 26.77 -15.89
CA PHE A 63 3.11 27.73 -16.99
C PHE A 63 4.42 27.78 -17.83
N ARG A 64 5.50 27.20 -17.31
CA ARG A 64 6.78 27.08 -18.03
C ARG A 64 6.92 25.75 -18.76
N ALA A 65 6.00 24.83 -18.55
CA ALA A 65 6.07 23.48 -19.12
C ALA A 65 5.62 23.47 -20.59
N SER A 66 6.23 22.62 -21.40
CA SER A 66 6.01 22.54 -22.84
C SER A 66 4.85 21.61 -23.18
N PHE A 67 3.80 22.13 -23.82
CA PHE A 67 2.69 21.34 -24.34
C PHE A 67 3.04 20.78 -25.74
N PRO A 68 2.68 19.54 -26.07
CA PRO A 68 1.98 18.52 -25.24
C PRO A 68 2.94 17.59 -24.48
N ASN A 69 4.23 17.83 -24.49
CA ASN A 69 5.25 16.89 -24.05
C ASN A 69 5.23 16.69 -22.52
N ASP A 70 5.12 17.77 -21.77
CA ASP A 70 5.14 17.72 -20.32
C ASP A 70 3.79 17.41 -19.72
N LYS A 71 3.79 16.51 -18.70
CA LYS A 71 2.58 16.22 -17.92
C LYS A 71 2.00 17.50 -17.29
N ALA A 72 2.87 18.38 -16.77
CA ALA A 72 2.45 19.63 -16.15
C ALA A 72 1.68 20.51 -17.13
N ALA A 73 2.16 20.68 -18.35
CA ALA A 73 1.47 21.43 -19.39
C ALA A 73 0.12 20.80 -19.74
N ARG A 74 0.07 19.45 -19.91
CA ARG A 74 -1.21 18.76 -20.20
C ARG A 74 -2.24 18.93 -19.10
N ILE A 75 -1.82 18.97 -17.82
CA ILE A 75 -2.72 19.24 -16.69
C ILE A 75 -3.23 20.67 -16.77
N LEU A 76 -2.32 21.65 -16.96
CA LEU A 76 -2.68 23.06 -17.01
C LEU A 76 -3.62 23.37 -18.18
N TYR A 77 -3.34 22.85 -19.37
CA TYR A 77 -4.19 23.06 -20.56
C TYR A 77 -5.56 22.38 -20.50
N ALA A 78 -5.74 21.41 -19.60
CA ALA A 78 -7.04 20.81 -19.34
C ALA A 78 -7.81 21.51 -18.20
N ALA A 79 -7.13 22.38 -17.44
CA ALA A 79 -7.71 23.03 -16.27
C ALA A 79 -8.35 24.37 -16.65
N SER A 80 -9.57 24.61 -16.17
CA SER A 80 -10.26 25.90 -16.23
C SER A 80 -10.12 26.69 -14.94
N GLU A 81 -9.82 26.03 -13.82
CA GLU A 81 -9.68 26.65 -12.51
C GLU A 81 -8.58 25.99 -11.68
N ILE A 82 -7.92 26.80 -10.82
CA ILE A 82 -6.95 26.36 -9.83
C ILE A 82 -7.40 26.87 -8.46
N GLN A 83 -7.62 25.97 -7.52
CA GLN A 83 -7.90 26.27 -6.12
C GLN A 83 -6.81 25.69 -5.23
N TRP A 84 -6.59 26.31 -4.06
CA TRP A 84 -5.62 25.84 -3.07
C TRP A 84 -6.06 26.12 -1.65
N ASP A 85 -5.62 25.26 -0.74
CA ASP A 85 -5.76 25.43 0.69
C ASP A 85 -4.36 25.49 1.29
N TYR A 86 -4.05 26.56 2.03
CA TYR A 86 -2.81 26.62 2.79
C TYR A 86 -2.89 25.66 3.96
N VAL A 87 -1.75 25.07 4.27
CA VAL A 87 -1.61 24.10 5.38
C VAL A 87 -0.39 24.46 6.21
N PRO A 88 -0.34 24.06 7.49
CA PRO A 88 0.71 24.47 8.42
C PRO A 88 2.13 24.13 7.98
N SER A 89 2.32 22.94 7.38
CA SER A 89 3.63 22.38 7.11
C SER A 89 3.70 21.56 5.84
N GLU A 90 4.91 21.18 5.47
CA GLU A 90 5.12 20.24 4.38
C GLU A 90 4.51 18.86 4.69
N PHE A 91 4.56 18.38 5.95
CA PHE A 91 3.91 17.15 6.39
C PHE A 91 2.40 17.20 6.17
N ALA A 92 1.76 18.29 6.63
CA ALA A 92 0.34 18.51 6.41
C ALA A 92 -0.02 18.51 4.92
N ALA A 93 0.85 19.08 4.07
CA ALA A 93 0.65 19.09 2.61
C ALA A 93 0.72 17.68 2.01
N TYR A 94 1.64 16.82 2.46
CA TYR A 94 1.73 15.42 2.03
C TYR A 94 0.49 14.62 2.41
N LEU A 95 0.04 14.75 3.66
CA LEU A 95 -1.14 14.06 4.16
C LEU A 95 -2.42 14.55 3.47
N GLY A 96 -2.55 15.87 3.30
CA GLY A 96 -3.68 16.49 2.62
C GLY A 96 -3.77 16.09 1.13
N GLU A 97 -2.65 16.08 0.41
CA GLU A 97 -2.57 15.57 -0.98
C GLU A 97 -3.08 14.13 -1.07
N LEU A 98 -2.58 13.24 -0.21
CA LEU A 98 -2.98 11.84 -0.19
C LEU A 98 -4.49 11.68 0.04
N ARG A 99 -5.03 12.37 1.06
CA ARG A 99 -6.45 12.32 1.41
C ARG A 99 -7.34 12.84 0.28
N GLN A 100 -6.94 13.93 -0.38
CA GLN A 100 -7.68 14.49 -1.50
C GLN A 100 -7.60 13.60 -2.75
N ILE A 101 -6.45 12.99 -3.04
CA ILE A 101 -6.32 12.02 -4.14
C ILE A 101 -7.26 10.81 -3.92
N ARG A 102 -7.34 10.29 -2.69
CA ARG A 102 -8.27 9.21 -2.34
C ARG A 102 -9.73 9.61 -2.54
N LYS A 103 -10.09 10.83 -2.10
CA LYS A 103 -11.46 11.36 -2.18
C LYS A 103 -11.90 11.58 -3.62
N PHE A 104 -11.10 12.28 -4.42
CA PHE A 104 -11.48 12.74 -5.76
C PHE A 104 -11.07 11.80 -6.88
N ARG A 105 -10.08 10.93 -6.65
CA ARG A 105 -9.48 10.00 -7.66
C ARG A 105 -9.22 10.69 -9.00
N PRO A 106 -8.44 11.80 -9.02
CA PRO A 106 -8.32 12.65 -10.19
C PRO A 106 -7.63 11.93 -11.35
N TYR A 107 -8.04 12.25 -12.56
CA TYR A 107 -7.53 11.61 -13.79
C TYR A 107 -6.00 11.67 -13.92
N PHE A 108 -5.38 12.82 -13.65
CA PHE A 108 -3.95 12.97 -13.78
C PHE A 108 -3.14 12.41 -12.59
N ASN A 109 -3.77 12.03 -11.48
CA ASN A 109 -3.10 11.38 -10.34
C ASN A 109 -3.00 9.87 -10.47
N HIS A 110 -3.57 9.23 -11.50
CA HIS A 110 -3.51 7.76 -11.67
C HIS A 110 -2.09 7.17 -11.67
N LYS A 111 -1.07 7.95 -12.10
CA LYS A 111 0.33 7.53 -12.00
C LYS A 111 0.96 7.84 -10.64
N ALA A 112 0.37 8.73 -9.84
CA ALA A 112 0.86 9.01 -8.49
C ALA A 112 0.53 7.87 -7.50
N ASN A 113 -0.50 7.05 -7.79
CA ASN A 113 -0.77 5.79 -7.08
C ASN A 113 0.33 4.74 -7.27
N HIS A 114 1.28 4.95 -8.19
CA HIS A 114 2.52 4.18 -8.32
C HIS A 114 3.69 4.82 -7.55
N THR A 115 3.42 5.78 -6.69
CA THR A 115 4.44 6.43 -5.87
C THR A 115 5.04 5.41 -4.94
N ARG A 116 6.29 5.10 -5.24
CA ARG A 116 7.17 4.19 -4.52
C ARG A 116 6.65 2.76 -4.63
N ARG A 117 7.28 2.00 -5.50
CA ARG A 117 7.12 0.55 -5.65
C ARG A 117 7.33 -0.14 -4.30
N SER A 118 6.32 -0.03 -3.45
CA SER A 118 6.30 -0.78 -2.21
C SER A 118 6.13 -2.23 -2.57
N VAL A 119 7.02 -3.05 -2.08
CA VAL A 119 6.96 -4.49 -2.30
C VAL A 119 6.09 -5.07 -1.20
N LEU A 120 4.96 -5.66 -1.57
CA LEU A 120 3.97 -6.21 -0.65
C LEU A 120 3.70 -7.68 -0.97
N ILE A 121 3.46 -8.49 0.03
CA ILE A 121 2.81 -9.80 -0.11
C ILE A 121 1.32 -9.58 0.08
N LYS A 122 0.52 -10.17 -0.81
CA LYS A 122 -0.92 -10.00 -0.86
C LYS A 122 -1.62 -11.33 -0.88
N ILE A 123 -2.78 -11.37 -0.24
CA ILE A 123 -3.70 -12.49 -0.31
C ILE A 123 -4.90 -12.03 -1.11
N ALA A 124 -5.14 -12.63 -2.28
CA ALA A 124 -6.37 -12.39 -3.04
C ALA A 124 -7.55 -13.11 -2.38
N GLY A 125 -8.73 -12.51 -2.47
CA GLY A 125 -9.98 -13.15 -2.10
C GLY A 125 -10.47 -14.19 -3.13
N GLY A 126 -11.73 -14.60 -2.97
CA GLY A 126 -12.39 -15.53 -3.86
C GLY A 126 -12.36 -16.98 -3.35
N PRO A 127 -12.90 -17.93 -4.15
CA PRO A 127 -13.05 -19.33 -3.72
C PRO A 127 -11.69 -20.02 -3.46
N ALA A 128 -10.69 -19.80 -4.31
CA ALA A 128 -9.33 -20.31 -4.11
C ALA A 128 -8.34 -19.13 -3.99
N PRO A 129 -8.16 -18.54 -2.79
CA PRO A 129 -7.26 -17.43 -2.55
C PRO A 129 -5.83 -17.73 -2.99
N ARG A 130 -5.12 -16.66 -3.40
CA ARG A 130 -3.72 -16.75 -3.85
C ARG A 130 -2.83 -15.91 -2.96
N VAL A 131 -1.65 -16.41 -2.67
CA VAL A 131 -0.57 -15.64 -2.00
C VAL A 131 0.40 -15.19 -3.08
N TYR A 132 0.60 -13.89 -3.25
CA TYR A 132 1.43 -13.35 -4.32
C TYR A 132 2.07 -12.01 -3.96
N GLY A 133 3.12 -11.65 -4.67
CA GLY A 133 3.81 -10.38 -4.49
C GLY A 133 3.38 -9.30 -5.48
N GLY A 134 3.44 -8.05 -5.07
CA GLY A 134 3.18 -6.91 -5.96
C GLY A 134 3.25 -5.56 -5.26
N GLY A 135 3.22 -4.49 -6.05
CA GLY A 135 3.35 -3.11 -5.53
C GLY A 135 2.04 -2.37 -5.35
N THR A 136 0.95 -2.81 -6.00
CA THR A 136 -0.34 -2.13 -5.97
C THR A 136 -1.38 -3.03 -5.33
N VAL A 137 -2.11 -2.50 -4.35
CA VAL A 137 -3.26 -3.19 -3.75
C VAL A 137 -4.45 -3.05 -4.68
N THR A 138 -5.17 -4.13 -4.88
CA THR A 138 -6.40 -4.20 -5.69
C THR A 138 -7.62 -4.43 -4.80
N ARG A 139 -8.82 -4.29 -5.36
CA ARG A 139 -10.06 -4.56 -4.62
C ARG A 139 -10.25 -6.03 -4.24
N ASP A 140 -9.58 -6.91 -4.97
CA ASP A 140 -9.65 -8.35 -4.74
C ASP A 140 -8.71 -8.81 -3.62
N ASP A 141 -7.80 -7.95 -3.16
CA ASP A 141 -6.89 -8.26 -2.07
C ASP A 141 -7.62 -8.16 -0.72
N ILE A 142 -7.54 -9.21 0.06
CA ILE A 142 -8.17 -9.29 1.40
C ILE A 142 -7.17 -9.08 2.55
N ARG A 143 -5.86 -9.26 2.27
CA ARG A 143 -4.78 -9.02 3.23
C ARG A 143 -3.51 -8.57 2.53
N CYS A 144 -2.73 -7.73 3.21
CA CYS A 144 -1.41 -7.28 2.75
C CYS A 144 -0.39 -7.32 3.89
N TYR A 145 0.84 -7.70 3.55
CA TYR A 145 1.99 -7.73 4.46
C TYR A 145 3.15 -6.96 3.85
N GLY A 146 3.96 -6.34 4.68
CA GLY A 146 5.11 -5.55 4.22
C GLY A 146 5.20 -4.18 4.89
N PRO A 147 5.88 -3.22 4.25
CA PRO A 147 6.58 -3.30 2.96
C PRO A 147 7.93 -4.02 3.05
N PHE A 148 8.34 -4.65 1.96
CA PHE A 148 9.64 -5.32 1.84
C PHE A 148 10.61 -4.47 1.01
N ARG A 149 11.91 -4.74 1.15
CA ARG A 149 12.96 -4.00 0.44
C ARG A 149 13.32 -4.59 -0.92
N SER A 150 13.24 -5.92 -1.07
CA SER A 150 13.62 -6.64 -2.28
C SER A 150 12.44 -7.38 -2.87
N MET A 151 12.05 -7.02 -4.09
CA MET A 151 10.99 -7.69 -4.84
C MET A 151 11.41 -9.12 -5.21
N ALA A 152 12.62 -9.31 -5.76
CA ALA A 152 13.08 -10.61 -6.23
C ALA A 152 13.11 -11.63 -5.09
N ARG A 153 13.80 -11.31 -3.98
CA ARG A 153 13.90 -12.20 -2.82
C ARG A 153 12.54 -12.51 -2.18
N MET A 154 11.65 -11.51 -2.13
CA MET A 154 10.29 -11.71 -1.62
C MET A 154 9.49 -12.66 -2.52
N LEU A 155 9.53 -12.47 -3.84
CA LEU A 155 8.81 -13.33 -4.78
C LEU A 155 9.31 -14.78 -4.72
N GLU A 156 10.62 -14.98 -4.61
CA GLU A 156 11.24 -16.30 -4.45
C GLU A 156 10.74 -17.00 -3.16
N ALA A 157 10.80 -16.31 -2.04
CA ALA A 157 10.35 -16.85 -0.76
C ALA A 157 8.83 -17.14 -0.74
N VAL A 158 8.01 -16.27 -1.35
CA VAL A 158 6.56 -16.50 -1.51
C VAL A 158 6.30 -17.71 -2.41
N ARG A 159 7.08 -17.89 -3.48
CA ARG A 159 6.98 -19.06 -4.34
C ARG A 159 7.28 -20.35 -3.56
N THR A 160 8.36 -20.35 -2.78
CA THR A 160 8.70 -21.49 -1.91
C THR A 160 7.59 -21.81 -0.91
N LEU A 161 6.99 -20.80 -0.27
CA LEU A 161 5.86 -21.00 0.62
C LEU A 161 4.65 -21.60 -0.10
N ASN A 162 4.33 -21.11 -1.31
CA ASN A 162 3.25 -21.63 -2.13
C ASN A 162 3.48 -23.08 -2.54
N ASP A 163 4.71 -23.42 -2.96
CA ASP A 163 5.09 -24.77 -3.40
C ASP A 163 4.94 -25.78 -2.25
N LEU A 164 5.40 -25.40 -1.06
CA LEU A 164 5.29 -26.26 0.14
C LEU A 164 3.85 -26.47 0.61
N LEU A 165 3.01 -25.48 0.43
CA LEU A 165 1.61 -25.55 0.86
C LEU A 165 0.67 -25.98 -0.27
N GLY A 166 1.16 -26.22 -1.48
CA GLY A 166 0.36 -26.60 -2.64
C GLY A 166 -0.63 -25.52 -3.06
N LEU A 167 -0.26 -24.24 -2.93
CA LEU A 167 -1.11 -23.11 -3.29
C LEU A 167 -0.96 -22.74 -4.78
N ARG A 168 -2.07 -22.35 -5.39
CA ARG A 168 -2.09 -21.91 -6.79
C ARG A 168 -1.42 -20.54 -6.98
N ASP A 169 -0.72 -20.37 -8.11
CA ASP A 169 -0.18 -19.07 -8.55
C ASP A 169 -0.66 -18.66 -9.96
N CYS A 170 -1.55 -19.44 -10.56
CA CYS A 170 -2.14 -19.18 -11.86
C CYS A 170 -2.99 -17.89 -11.87
N ALA A 171 -3.40 -17.44 -13.06
CA ALA A 171 -4.19 -16.22 -13.24
C ALA A 171 -5.49 -16.23 -12.40
N ALA A 172 -5.94 -15.04 -11.99
CA ALA A 172 -7.19 -14.89 -11.24
C ALA A 172 -8.40 -15.40 -12.00
N THR A 173 -8.34 -15.30 -13.34
CA THR A 173 -9.39 -15.75 -14.26
C THR A 173 -9.49 -17.26 -14.46
N MET A 174 -8.53 -18.02 -13.91
CA MET A 174 -8.58 -19.48 -14.00
C MET A 174 -9.78 -19.99 -13.20
N PRO A 175 -10.69 -20.75 -13.82
CA PRO A 175 -11.83 -21.33 -13.14
C PRO A 175 -11.41 -22.21 -11.97
N VAL A 176 -12.20 -22.19 -10.91
CA VAL A 176 -11.98 -23.00 -9.70
C VAL A 176 -13.16 -23.94 -9.56
N VAL A 177 -12.86 -25.23 -9.38
CA VAL A 177 -13.83 -26.29 -9.07
C VAL A 177 -13.20 -27.17 -7.99
N PHE A 178 -13.79 -27.21 -6.81
CA PHE A 178 -13.29 -28.05 -5.73
C PHE A 178 -13.82 -29.48 -5.81
N ALA A 179 -13.16 -30.41 -5.11
CA ALA A 179 -13.66 -31.77 -4.98
C ALA A 179 -15.09 -31.78 -4.41
N GLY A 180 -15.97 -32.55 -5.04
CA GLY A 180 -17.40 -32.62 -4.67
C GLY A 180 -18.29 -31.50 -5.22
N GLN A 181 -17.73 -30.54 -6.00
CA GLN A 181 -18.50 -29.47 -6.67
C GLN A 181 -18.70 -29.73 -8.16
N GLY A 182 -18.18 -30.85 -8.69
CA GLY A 182 -18.34 -31.23 -10.09
C GLY A 182 -19.79 -31.69 -10.39
N ASP A 183 -20.28 -31.34 -11.59
CA ASP A 183 -21.53 -31.88 -12.10
C ASP A 183 -21.32 -33.40 -12.40
N LEU A 184 -22.30 -34.24 -12.05
CA LEU A 184 -22.24 -35.69 -12.31
C LEU A 184 -22.13 -36.02 -13.79
N PHE A 185 -22.45 -35.06 -14.67
CA PHE A 185 -22.45 -35.22 -16.13
C PHE A 185 -21.25 -34.56 -16.82
N GLU A 186 -20.40 -33.80 -16.10
CA GLU A 186 -19.18 -33.25 -16.68
C GLU A 186 -18.02 -34.26 -16.60
N ALA A 187 -17.25 -34.36 -17.69
CA ALA A 187 -16.03 -35.12 -17.70
C ALA A 187 -15.04 -34.61 -16.65
N PRO A 188 -14.27 -35.48 -15.96
CA PRO A 188 -13.30 -35.06 -14.99
C PRO A 188 -12.33 -34.05 -15.57
N ARG A 189 -12.24 -32.87 -14.96
CA ARG A 189 -11.29 -31.85 -15.40
C ARG A 189 -9.88 -32.28 -15.00
N GLN A 190 -8.95 -32.21 -15.97
CA GLN A 190 -7.53 -32.46 -15.70
C GLN A 190 -6.83 -31.14 -15.40
N ALA A 191 -5.99 -31.13 -14.36
CA ALA A 191 -5.08 -30.03 -14.08
C ALA A 191 -3.89 -30.11 -15.07
N GLY A 192 -4.07 -29.57 -16.27
CA GLY A 192 -3.04 -29.56 -17.32
C GLY A 192 -1.97 -28.50 -17.09
N CYS A 193 -1.32 -28.48 -15.92
CA CYS A 193 -0.22 -27.55 -15.66
C CYS A 193 0.93 -28.22 -14.90
N MET A 194 2.16 -27.83 -15.25
CA MET A 194 3.39 -28.37 -14.67
C MET A 194 3.45 -28.25 -13.14
N ARG A 195 2.86 -27.21 -12.54
CA ARG A 195 2.87 -27.05 -11.08
C ARG A 195 2.09 -28.15 -10.36
N TYR A 196 0.98 -28.60 -10.94
CA TYR A 196 0.26 -29.76 -10.41
C TYR A 196 1.05 -31.05 -10.61
N GLU A 197 1.59 -31.26 -11.80
CA GLU A 197 2.39 -32.44 -12.12
C GLU A 197 3.61 -32.59 -11.19
N PHE A 198 4.26 -31.49 -10.82
CA PHE A 198 5.38 -31.49 -9.87
C PHE A 198 4.95 -31.44 -8.38
N GLY A 199 3.65 -31.52 -8.07
CA GLY A 199 3.16 -31.49 -6.69
C GLY A 199 3.20 -30.11 -6.02
N PHE A 200 3.47 -29.02 -6.75
CA PHE A 200 3.54 -27.67 -6.21
C PHE A 200 2.18 -26.98 -6.11
N CYS A 201 1.12 -27.60 -6.61
CA CYS A 201 -0.25 -27.10 -6.53
C CYS A 201 -1.21 -28.25 -6.24
N SER A 202 -2.19 -28.02 -5.39
CA SER A 202 -3.20 -29.01 -5.03
C SER A 202 -4.34 -29.18 -6.04
N GLY A 203 -4.31 -28.45 -7.18
CA GLY A 203 -5.27 -28.61 -8.27
C GLY A 203 -6.70 -28.11 -8.00
N PRO A 204 -6.91 -26.93 -7.40
CA PRO A 204 -8.28 -26.41 -7.15
C PRO A 204 -9.03 -26.02 -8.43
N CYS A 205 -8.40 -26.11 -9.60
CA CYS A 205 -9.04 -25.87 -10.90
C CYS A 205 -9.62 -27.15 -11.53
N ALA A 206 -9.32 -28.33 -10.95
CA ALA A 206 -9.67 -29.62 -11.51
C ALA A 206 -10.41 -30.54 -10.51
N GLY A 207 -10.92 -30.01 -9.42
CA GLY A 207 -11.64 -30.82 -8.43
C GLY A 207 -10.76 -31.76 -7.61
N LEU A 208 -9.45 -31.52 -7.52
CA LEU A 208 -8.48 -32.46 -6.91
C LEU A 208 -8.23 -32.19 -5.43
N VAL A 209 -8.78 -31.11 -4.88
CA VAL A 209 -8.70 -30.72 -3.48
C VAL A 209 -10.06 -30.22 -3.00
N ALA A 210 -10.45 -30.56 -1.76
CA ALA A 210 -11.65 -30.01 -1.14
C ALA A 210 -11.44 -28.53 -0.77
N GLU A 211 -12.49 -27.72 -0.84
CA GLU A 211 -12.44 -26.29 -0.50
C GLU A 211 -11.89 -26.06 0.91
N ARG A 212 -12.39 -26.83 1.89
CA ARG A 212 -11.95 -26.75 3.28
C ARG A 212 -10.43 -26.97 3.41
N ASP A 213 -9.87 -27.95 2.71
CA ASP A 213 -8.44 -28.28 2.80
C ASP A 213 -7.58 -27.23 2.10
N TYR A 214 -8.06 -26.67 0.98
CA TYR A 214 -7.38 -25.56 0.33
C TYR A 214 -7.37 -24.30 1.21
N ARG A 215 -8.51 -23.96 1.82
CA ARG A 215 -8.60 -22.81 2.77
C ARG A 215 -7.68 -22.97 3.96
N ARG A 216 -7.58 -24.17 4.54
CA ARG A 216 -6.65 -24.47 5.63
C ARG A 216 -5.18 -24.22 5.23
N ARG A 217 -4.79 -24.55 3.98
CA ARG A 217 -3.45 -24.24 3.46
C ARG A 217 -3.18 -22.74 3.35
N VAL A 218 -4.19 -21.97 2.90
CA VAL A 218 -4.11 -20.50 2.87
C VAL A 218 -4.01 -19.91 4.27
N GLU A 219 -4.78 -20.44 5.23
CA GLU A 219 -4.72 -20.04 6.65
C GLU A 219 -3.33 -20.33 7.25
N THR A 220 -2.73 -21.46 6.91
CA THR A 220 -1.35 -21.78 7.31
C THR A 220 -0.36 -20.77 6.73
N ALA A 221 -0.51 -20.37 5.47
CA ALA A 221 0.33 -19.33 4.87
C ALA A 221 0.17 -17.98 5.60
N MET A 222 -1.07 -17.57 5.91
CA MET A 222 -1.34 -16.35 6.67
C MET A 222 -0.73 -16.44 8.08
N ALA A 223 -0.95 -17.55 8.79
CA ALA A 223 -0.38 -17.76 10.11
C ALA A 223 1.16 -17.70 10.13
N PHE A 224 1.80 -18.23 9.08
CA PHE A 224 3.25 -18.16 8.90
C PHE A 224 3.71 -16.71 8.67
N LEU A 225 3.07 -15.97 7.78
CA LEU A 225 3.39 -14.55 7.51
C LEU A 225 3.16 -13.65 8.74
N GLU A 226 2.25 -14.04 9.61
CA GLU A 226 1.95 -13.38 10.88
C GLU A 226 2.84 -13.85 12.05
N GLY A 227 3.71 -14.83 11.82
CA GLY A 227 4.60 -15.39 12.86
C GLY A 227 3.89 -16.25 13.90
N ARG A 228 2.65 -16.71 13.62
CA ARG A 228 1.86 -17.56 14.53
C ARG A 228 2.17 -19.05 14.39
N THR A 229 2.87 -19.43 13.32
CA THR A 229 3.33 -20.79 13.10
C THR A 229 4.65 -20.83 12.34
N ILE A 230 5.47 -21.84 12.59
CA ILE A 230 6.69 -22.15 11.84
C ILE A 230 6.55 -23.47 11.05
N GLN A 231 5.36 -24.04 10.99
CA GLN A 231 5.11 -25.35 10.35
C GLN A 231 5.72 -25.49 8.94
N PRO A 232 5.72 -24.48 8.05
CA PRO A 232 6.41 -24.58 6.76
C PRO A 232 7.93 -24.79 6.91
N ILE A 233 8.57 -24.19 7.90
CA ILE A 233 10.00 -24.39 8.20
C ILE A 233 10.24 -25.81 8.73
N ASP A 234 9.41 -26.29 9.66
CA ASP A 234 9.54 -27.64 10.22
C ASP A 234 9.48 -28.71 9.15
N ARG A 235 8.59 -28.55 8.15
CA ARG A 235 8.51 -29.46 6.99
C ARG A 235 9.80 -29.47 6.15
N VAL A 236 10.39 -28.30 5.93
CA VAL A 236 11.64 -28.16 5.18
C VAL A 236 12.79 -28.79 5.95
N VAL A 237 12.87 -28.56 7.26
CA VAL A 237 13.91 -29.15 8.12
C VAL A 237 13.79 -30.67 8.14
N ALA A 238 12.60 -31.23 8.28
CA ALA A 238 12.38 -32.68 8.24
C ALA A 238 12.82 -33.29 6.90
N ALA A 239 12.45 -32.66 5.77
CA ALA A 239 12.85 -33.13 4.44
C ALA A 239 14.37 -33.02 4.20
N MET A 240 14.99 -31.96 4.73
CA MET A 240 16.45 -31.78 4.67
C MET A 240 17.18 -32.86 5.46
N GLN A 241 16.70 -33.17 6.67
CA GLN A 241 17.28 -34.22 7.52
C GLN A 241 17.11 -35.62 6.91
N GLU A 242 15.94 -35.90 6.32
CA GLU A 242 15.68 -37.13 5.62
C GLU A 242 16.63 -37.33 4.43
N ALA A 243 16.80 -36.31 3.58
CA ALA A 243 17.73 -36.35 2.46
C ALA A 243 19.20 -36.56 2.92
N ALA A 244 19.59 -35.82 3.98
CA ALA A 244 20.94 -35.97 4.56
C ALA A 244 21.18 -37.37 5.13
N GLY A 245 20.18 -37.96 5.79
CA GLY A 245 20.26 -39.34 6.29
C GLY A 245 20.38 -40.39 5.19
N LYS A 246 19.87 -40.11 4.00
CA LYS A 246 20.02 -40.92 2.79
C LYS A 246 21.28 -40.61 1.98
N THR A 247 22.15 -39.73 2.46
CA THR A 247 23.35 -39.23 1.75
C THR A 247 23.05 -38.55 0.42
N GLU A 248 21.82 -38.04 0.23
CA GLU A 248 21.37 -37.31 -0.95
C GLU A 248 21.74 -35.82 -0.80
N PHE A 249 23.01 -35.47 -0.78
CA PHE A 249 23.51 -34.15 -0.41
C PHE A 249 23.03 -33.01 -1.32
N GLU A 250 22.82 -33.28 -2.63
CA GLU A 250 22.28 -32.29 -3.55
C GLU A 250 20.80 -31.95 -3.24
N ILE A 251 20.01 -32.95 -2.83
CA ILE A 251 18.63 -32.80 -2.42
C ILE A 251 18.58 -32.03 -1.08
N ALA A 252 19.44 -32.42 -0.13
CA ALA A 252 19.57 -31.71 1.14
C ALA A 252 19.96 -30.23 0.96
N ALA A 253 20.88 -29.95 0.02
CA ALA A 253 21.27 -28.56 -0.33
C ALA A 253 20.09 -27.76 -0.88
N ARG A 254 19.25 -28.32 -1.76
CA ARG A 254 18.03 -27.66 -2.27
C ARG A 254 17.01 -27.37 -1.14
N TRP A 255 16.89 -28.27 -0.17
CA TRP A 255 16.03 -28.03 1.00
C TRP A 255 16.61 -26.94 1.91
N ARG A 256 17.94 -26.87 2.04
CA ARG A 256 18.61 -25.78 2.75
C ARG A 256 18.32 -24.41 2.13
N GLU A 257 18.36 -24.28 0.80
CA GLU A 257 17.99 -23.03 0.12
C GLU A 257 16.54 -22.62 0.44
N LYS A 258 15.61 -23.57 0.44
CA LYS A 258 14.22 -23.32 0.83
C LYS A 258 14.10 -22.90 2.30
N PHE A 259 14.88 -23.50 3.18
CA PHE A 259 14.95 -23.08 4.59
C PHE A 259 15.39 -21.62 4.72
N GLU A 260 16.49 -21.25 4.07
CA GLU A 260 17.02 -19.88 4.09
C GLU A 260 16.02 -18.85 3.53
N GLN A 261 15.26 -19.22 2.50
CA GLN A 261 14.20 -18.37 1.94
C GLN A 261 13.04 -18.15 2.92
N LEU A 262 12.58 -19.21 3.59
CA LEU A 262 11.46 -19.10 4.55
C LEU A 262 11.89 -18.40 5.85
N GLU A 263 13.09 -18.68 6.35
CA GLU A 263 13.65 -17.98 7.51
C GLU A 263 13.75 -16.47 7.23
N TRP A 264 14.29 -16.10 6.06
CA TRP A 264 14.34 -14.72 5.63
C TRP A 264 12.93 -14.10 5.55
N LEU A 265 11.96 -14.81 5.01
CA LEU A 265 10.58 -14.34 4.86
C LEU A 265 9.95 -14.06 6.21
N LEU A 266 10.08 -14.99 7.15
CA LEU A 266 9.57 -14.84 8.52
C LEU A 266 10.23 -13.65 9.23
N ALA A 267 11.55 -13.53 9.13
CA ALA A 267 12.28 -12.39 9.71
C ALA A 267 11.90 -11.05 9.03
N ALA A 268 11.70 -11.05 7.71
CA ALA A 268 11.33 -9.85 6.97
C ALA A 268 9.90 -9.38 7.30
N THR A 269 8.93 -10.31 7.43
CA THR A 269 7.57 -9.98 7.84
C THR A 269 7.52 -9.47 9.28
N SER A 270 8.29 -10.08 10.19
CA SER A 270 8.41 -9.61 11.57
C SER A 270 8.96 -8.18 11.63
N ARG A 271 10.07 -7.89 10.93
CA ARG A 271 10.65 -6.54 10.87
C ARG A 271 9.68 -5.52 10.28
N ALA A 272 8.96 -5.89 9.22
CA ALA A 272 7.98 -5.00 8.59
C ALA A 272 6.84 -4.66 9.55
N ARG A 273 6.34 -5.65 10.27
CA ARG A 273 5.32 -5.48 11.32
C ARG A 273 5.78 -4.57 12.43
N THR A 274 6.94 -4.85 13.04
CA THR A 274 7.51 -4.01 14.09
C THR A 274 7.70 -2.56 13.63
N ALA A 275 8.17 -2.35 12.40
CA ALA A 275 8.34 -1.01 11.84
C ALA A 275 7.01 -0.24 11.72
N VAL A 276 5.90 -0.94 11.47
CA VAL A 276 4.55 -0.34 11.44
C VAL A 276 4.03 -0.09 12.85
N ASP A 277 4.21 -1.05 13.77
CA ASP A 277 3.75 -0.95 15.16
C ASP A 277 4.45 0.21 15.90
N LEU A 278 5.74 0.45 15.61
CA LEU A 278 6.51 1.58 16.13
C LEU A 278 5.99 2.96 15.67
N LEU A 279 5.14 3.02 14.62
CA LEU A 279 4.49 4.26 14.20
C LEU A 279 3.20 4.53 15.00
N THR A 280 3.28 4.40 16.32
CA THR A 280 2.18 4.66 17.27
C THR A 280 2.67 5.67 18.31
N PHE A 281 2.29 6.94 18.10
CA PHE A 281 2.75 8.06 18.93
C PHE A 281 1.96 9.34 18.61
N VAL A 282 2.13 10.38 19.44
CA VAL A 282 1.78 11.75 19.12
C VAL A 282 2.97 12.40 18.41
N TYR A 283 2.75 12.99 17.24
CA TYR A 283 3.74 13.74 16.49
C TYR A 283 3.44 15.23 16.55
N ARG A 284 4.35 16.03 17.09
CA ARG A 284 4.31 17.49 17.02
C ARG A 284 4.93 17.93 15.69
N ASP A 285 4.14 18.55 14.85
CA ASP A 285 4.53 19.09 13.56
C ASP A 285 4.57 20.61 13.63
N PRO A 286 5.75 21.23 13.61
CA PRO A 286 5.87 22.67 13.66
C PRO A 286 5.33 23.29 12.37
N GLY A 287 4.47 24.28 12.52
CA GLY A 287 3.96 25.08 11.43
C GLY A 287 4.98 26.13 10.99
N ASP A 288 5.08 26.38 9.69
CA ASP A 288 5.99 27.39 9.12
C ASP A 288 5.61 28.83 9.54
N PHE A 289 4.39 29.03 10.10
CA PHE A 289 3.82 30.34 10.44
C PHE A 289 3.27 30.39 11.88
N GLY A 290 3.77 29.54 12.77
CA GLY A 290 3.34 29.46 14.17
C GLY A 290 2.02 28.70 14.37
N ASP A 291 1.56 28.02 13.36
CA ASP A 291 0.35 27.21 13.34
C ASP A 291 0.68 25.72 13.58
N ASP A 292 1.47 25.46 14.63
CA ASP A 292 1.90 24.13 15.07
C ASP A 292 0.71 23.18 15.26
N ARG A 293 0.88 21.94 14.86
CA ARG A 293 -0.14 20.90 15.01
C ARG A 293 0.39 19.66 15.72
N VAL A 294 -0.51 18.93 16.32
CA VAL A 294 -0.28 17.57 16.82
C VAL A 294 -1.10 16.57 16.04
N TYR A 295 -0.51 15.44 15.77
CA TYR A 295 -1.12 14.31 15.08
C TYR A 295 -1.03 13.09 15.97
N ILE A 296 -2.15 12.41 16.19
CA ILE A 296 -2.18 11.12 16.87
C ILE A 296 -2.08 10.03 15.80
N LEU A 297 -1.00 9.28 15.82
CA LEU A 297 -0.75 8.16 14.91
C LEU A 297 -0.93 6.84 15.66
N ARG A 298 -1.59 5.88 15.02
CA ARG A 298 -1.61 4.48 15.43
C ARG A 298 -1.26 3.59 14.25
N ARG A 299 -0.17 2.84 14.39
CA ARG A 299 0.34 1.94 13.34
C ARG A 299 0.47 2.62 11.98
N GLY A 300 0.98 3.86 11.98
CA GLY A 300 1.21 4.64 10.76
C GLY A 300 -0.04 5.23 10.10
N VAL A 301 -1.18 5.20 10.77
CA VAL A 301 -2.41 5.87 10.34
C VAL A 301 -2.70 7.04 11.27
N VAL A 302 -2.93 8.23 10.70
CA VAL A 302 -3.31 9.43 11.45
C VAL A 302 -4.77 9.32 11.83
N GLN A 303 -5.02 9.13 13.13
CA GLN A 303 -6.38 9.04 13.70
C GLN A 303 -7.04 10.40 13.78
N SER A 304 -6.30 11.41 14.27
CA SER A 304 -6.79 12.76 14.46
C SER A 304 -5.64 13.79 14.41
N SER A 305 -5.99 15.06 14.23
CA SER A 305 -5.04 16.18 14.28
C SER A 305 -5.67 17.42 14.89
N PHE A 306 -4.91 18.12 15.74
CA PHE A 306 -5.35 19.31 16.46
C PHE A 306 -4.31 20.42 16.37
N PRO A 307 -4.66 21.67 16.61
CA PRO A 307 -3.66 22.70 16.96
C PRO A 307 -2.82 22.21 18.13
N TYR A 308 -1.55 22.62 18.18
CA TYR A 308 -0.72 22.30 19.35
C TYR A 308 -1.31 22.99 20.59
N PRO A 309 -1.59 22.26 21.68
CA PRO A 309 -2.18 22.84 22.88
C PRO A 309 -1.22 23.87 23.50
N ALA A 310 -1.67 25.09 23.66
CA ALA A 310 -0.89 26.20 24.19
C ALA A 310 -1.23 26.54 25.67
N THR A 311 -2.45 26.21 26.10
CA THR A 311 -2.95 26.48 27.45
C THR A 311 -3.09 25.20 28.28
N PRO A 312 -3.06 25.27 29.63
CA PRO A 312 -3.29 24.09 30.48
C PRO A 312 -4.62 23.38 30.18
N ILE A 313 -5.68 24.11 29.88
CA ILE A 313 -7.01 23.55 29.54
C ILE A 313 -6.95 22.78 28.23
N GLU A 314 -6.29 23.33 27.23
CA GLU A 314 -6.11 22.63 25.94
C GLU A 314 -5.24 21.37 26.09
N HIS A 315 -4.21 21.42 26.94
CA HIS A 315 -3.40 20.24 27.27
C HIS A 315 -4.24 19.15 27.94
N GLU A 316 -5.09 19.50 28.90
CA GLU A 316 -5.98 18.54 29.55
C GLU A 316 -6.99 17.96 28.57
N ALA A 317 -7.62 18.79 27.75
CA ALA A 317 -8.53 18.34 26.70
C ALA A 317 -7.83 17.39 25.70
N PHE A 318 -6.62 17.72 25.28
CA PHE A 318 -5.86 16.89 24.38
C PHE A 318 -5.44 15.54 25.02
N ARG A 319 -5.06 15.54 26.32
CA ARG A 319 -4.80 14.31 27.08
C ARG A 319 -6.00 13.38 27.11
N ALA A 320 -7.20 13.92 27.31
CA ALA A 320 -8.43 13.12 27.30
C ALA A 320 -8.65 12.44 25.93
N VAL A 321 -8.38 13.16 24.84
CA VAL A 321 -8.45 12.56 23.48
C VAL A 321 -7.39 11.48 23.27
N VAL A 322 -6.15 11.68 23.71
CA VAL A 322 -5.09 10.67 23.60
C VAL A 322 -5.45 9.42 24.41
N ALA A 323 -5.98 9.60 25.63
CA ALA A 323 -6.41 8.49 26.48
C ALA A 323 -7.58 7.70 25.87
N GLU A 324 -8.50 8.36 25.17
CA GLU A 324 -9.56 7.70 24.42
C GLU A 324 -9.00 6.90 23.25
N GLU A 325 -8.06 7.47 22.49
CA GLU A 325 -7.41 6.76 21.38
C GLU A 325 -6.63 5.53 21.86
N GLU A 326 -5.97 5.61 23.01
CA GLU A 326 -5.21 4.48 23.56
C GLU A 326 -6.11 3.33 24.04
N ARG A 327 -7.30 3.65 24.60
CA ARG A 327 -8.27 2.64 25.01
C ARG A 327 -8.90 1.86 23.86
N LYS A 328 -8.82 2.39 22.63
CA LYS A 328 -9.33 1.66 21.47
C LYS A 328 -8.54 0.37 21.29
N PRO A 329 -9.20 -0.75 21.02
CA PRO A 329 -8.50 -2.02 20.81
C PRO A 329 -7.48 -1.89 19.70
N ASP A 330 -6.32 -2.51 19.88
CA ASP A 330 -5.32 -2.58 18.83
C ASP A 330 -5.88 -3.31 17.61
N ALA A 331 -5.58 -2.78 16.43
CA ALA A 331 -5.87 -3.51 15.21
C ALA A 331 -5.14 -4.87 15.25
N PRO A 332 -5.73 -5.93 14.65
CA PRO A 332 -5.13 -7.26 14.67
C PRO A 332 -3.65 -7.20 14.31
N VAL A 333 -2.81 -7.84 15.13
CA VAL A 333 -1.38 -7.97 14.85
C VAL A 333 -1.21 -8.75 13.56
N GLY A 334 -0.53 -8.17 12.58
CA GLY A 334 -0.21 -8.87 11.33
C GLY A 334 -0.39 -8.02 10.07
N PRO A 335 -1.53 -8.10 9.36
CA PRO A 335 -1.68 -7.44 8.07
C PRO A 335 -1.76 -5.92 8.17
N LEU A 336 -1.33 -5.25 7.09
CA LEU A 336 -1.53 -3.81 6.94
C LEU A 336 -3.02 -3.50 6.71
N PRO A 337 -3.53 -2.36 7.23
CA PRO A 337 -4.89 -1.92 6.97
C PRO A 337 -5.04 -1.54 5.49
N LEU A 338 -5.85 -2.30 4.73
CA LEU A 338 -5.99 -2.13 3.27
C LEU A 338 -6.44 -0.73 2.88
N ASP A 339 -7.40 -0.17 3.61
CA ASP A 339 -7.97 1.15 3.34
C ASP A 339 -6.99 2.30 3.63
N SER A 340 -5.95 2.04 4.42
CA SER A 340 -5.00 3.06 4.87
C SER A 340 -3.55 2.75 4.50
N ILE A 341 -3.32 1.74 3.67
CA ILE A 341 -1.97 1.28 3.32
C ILE A 341 -1.10 2.40 2.74
N ASP A 342 -1.66 3.27 1.89
CA ASP A 342 -0.93 4.40 1.32
C ASP A 342 -0.51 5.42 2.39
N GLU A 343 -1.31 5.56 3.45
CA GLU A 343 -1.01 6.44 4.57
C GLU A 343 0.12 5.86 5.44
N VAL A 344 0.06 4.57 5.75
CA VAL A 344 1.16 3.85 6.43
C VAL A 344 2.47 3.99 5.64
N LEU A 345 2.42 3.76 4.32
CA LEU A 345 3.59 3.89 3.45
C LEU A 345 4.10 5.35 3.39
N LEU A 346 3.19 6.32 3.42
CA LEU A 346 3.54 7.73 3.50
C LEU A 346 4.26 8.04 4.81
N MET A 347 3.72 7.59 5.96
CA MET A 347 4.34 7.80 7.28
C MET A 347 5.72 7.17 7.36
N MET A 348 5.86 5.91 6.94
CA MET A 348 7.18 5.26 6.89
C MET A 348 8.18 6.01 6.02
N ALA A 349 7.71 6.55 4.91
CA ALA A 349 8.56 7.31 4.01
C ALA A 349 8.93 8.69 4.56
N TRP A 350 7.99 9.36 5.22
CA TRP A 350 8.21 10.66 5.85
C TRP A 350 9.26 10.57 6.95
N PHE A 351 9.05 9.73 7.95
CA PHE A 351 9.97 9.62 9.10
C PHE A 351 11.35 9.08 8.71
N ARG A 352 11.45 8.28 7.66
CA ARG A 352 12.74 7.87 7.10
C ARG A 352 13.48 9.04 6.41
N ALA A 353 12.76 9.90 5.70
CA ALA A 353 13.34 11.05 5.00
C ALA A 353 13.65 12.22 5.95
N HIS A 354 12.98 12.29 7.11
CA HIS A 354 13.08 13.34 8.10
C HIS A 354 13.34 12.76 9.49
N PRO A 355 14.56 12.25 9.78
CA PRO A 355 14.88 11.63 11.09
C PRO A 355 14.65 12.59 12.26
N ASP A 356 14.84 13.89 12.05
CA ASP A 356 14.60 14.91 13.08
C ASP A 356 13.12 15.02 13.49
N ALA A 357 12.20 14.61 12.62
CA ALA A 357 10.78 14.53 12.94
C ALA A 357 10.50 13.50 14.04
N LEU A 358 11.28 12.40 14.12
CA LEU A 358 11.14 11.41 15.19
C LEU A 358 11.46 11.98 16.58
N ARG A 359 12.33 12.99 16.69
CA ARG A 359 12.63 13.66 17.95
C ARG A 359 11.44 14.46 18.50
N ARG A 360 10.44 14.72 17.68
CA ARG A 360 9.20 15.43 18.00
C ARG A 360 8.01 14.49 18.17
N THR A 361 8.28 13.21 18.35
CA THR A 361 7.27 12.20 18.67
C THR A 361 7.30 11.88 20.15
N THR A 362 6.12 11.63 20.71
CA THR A 362 5.94 11.26 22.11
C THR A 362 5.03 10.03 22.17
N PRO A 363 5.41 8.95 22.85
CA PRO A 363 4.52 7.81 23.07
C PRO A 363 3.17 8.24 23.64
N LEU A 364 2.09 7.56 23.29
CA LEU A 364 0.74 7.90 23.77
C LEU A 364 0.67 7.89 25.30
N GLN A 365 1.34 6.93 25.94
CA GLN A 365 1.39 6.76 27.40
C GLN A 365 1.98 7.97 28.14
N GLN A 366 2.85 8.73 27.52
CA GLN A 366 3.46 9.93 28.15
C GLN A 366 2.53 11.14 28.14
N TRP A 367 1.40 11.05 27.47
CA TRP A 367 0.36 12.09 27.46
C TRP A 367 -0.75 11.80 28.50
N MET A 368 -0.76 10.63 29.11
CA MET A 368 -1.67 10.28 30.19
C MET A 368 -1.10 10.74 31.51
#